data_256a31211ba05cd8748901d10fbfe2a6
#
_entry.id   256a31211ba05cd8748901d10fbfe2a6
#
_cell.length_a   1.000
_cell.length_b   1.000
_cell.length_c   1.000
_cell.angle_alpha   90.00
_cell.angle_beta   90.00
_cell.angle_gamma   90.00
#
_symmetry.space_group_name_H-M   'P 1'
#
loop_
_entity.id
_entity.type
_entity.pdbx_description
1 polymer ?
#
loop_
_entity_poly.entity_id
_entity_poly.type
_entity_poly.pdbx_seq_one_letter_code
_entity_poly.pdbx_strand_id
1 'polypeptide(L)'
;MSIETRQQVAQAVRAVENKKGEDLAILEMDRSTGPFTDYFVVCTGTNPRQIQAISDEVEKGLQAIGSRPASIEGYSQAEWVLLDYVDFVVHIFSEKARKFYDLERLWKSARRLAAAELLKKPAARKVAKRATVARSAKAKSAAGPKAGNKRKKAPTAKKTTKRTIRKGKF
;
A
#
# COMPACT_ATOMS: atom_id res chain seq x y z
N MET A 1 -6.64 7.02 -0.34
CA MET A 1 -6.97 6.58 -1.71
C MET A 1 -7.39 7.76 -2.54
N SER A 2 -6.65 8.04 -3.60
CA SER A 2 -6.91 9.15 -4.51
C SER A 2 -8.02 8.78 -5.50
N ILE A 3 -8.86 9.74 -5.89
CA ILE A 3 -9.83 9.59 -6.98
C ILE A 3 -9.08 9.32 -8.29
N GLU A 4 -7.92 9.93 -8.43
CA GLU A 4 -7.02 9.78 -9.57
C GLU A 4 -6.52 8.34 -9.73
N THR A 5 -6.02 7.71 -8.66
CA THR A 5 -5.58 6.30 -8.67
C THR A 5 -6.71 5.36 -9.12
N ARG A 6 -7.95 5.58 -8.64
CA ARG A 6 -9.10 4.76 -9.08
C ARG A 6 -9.41 4.92 -10.57
N GLN A 7 -9.26 6.12 -11.12
CA GLN A 7 -9.44 6.36 -12.56
C GLN A 7 -8.35 5.68 -13.38
N GLN A 8 -7.11 5.72 -12.92
CA GLN A 8 -5.98 5.02 -13.55
C GLN A 8 -6.20 3.50 -13.53
N VAL A 9 -6.60 2.93 -12.39
CA VAL A 9 -6.95 1.51 -12.29
C VAL A 9 -8.11 1.15 -13.22
N ALA A 10 -9.14 1.98 -13.31
CA ALA A 10 -10.23 1.77 -14.24
C ALA A 10 -9.78 1.80 -15.70
N GLN A 11 -8.82 2.64 -16.06
CA GLN A 11 -8.22 2.68 -17.38
C GLN A 11 -7.39 1.43 -17.67
N ALA A 12 -6.61 0.94 -16.69
CA ALA A 12 -5.89 -0.32 -16.81
C ALA A 12 -6.85 -1.50 -17.03
N VAL A 13 -7.94 -1.57 -16.29
CA VAL A 13 -8.99 -2.59 -16.45
C VAL A 13 -9.57 -2.57 -17.88
N ARG A 14 -9.91 -1.40 -18.41
CA ARG A 14 -10.39 -1.26 -19.79
C ARG A 14 -9.37 -1.76 -20.81
N ALA A 15 -8.09 -1.46 -20.60
CA ALA A 15 -7.03 -1.91 -21.48
C ALA A 15 -6.92 -3.45 -21.50
N VAL A 16 -7.03 -4.10 -20.32
CA VAL A 16 -7.07 -5.56 -20.18
C VAL A 16 -8.27 -6.14 -20.93
N GLU A 17 -9.48 -5.56 -20.73
CA GLU A 17 -10.72 -6.00 -21.41
C GLU A 17 -10.62 -5.82 -22.94
N ASN A 18 -10.06 -4.72 -23.43
CA ASN A 18 -9.86 -4.45 -24.86
C ASN A 18 -8.99 -5.54 -25.53
N LYS A 19 -8.02 -6.09 -24.81
CA LYS A 19 -7.15 -7.18 -25.29
C LYS A 19 -7.66 -8.57 -24.87
N LYS A 20 -8.89 -8.65 -24.34
CA LYS A 20 -9.53 -9.92 -23.94
C LYS A 20 -8.70 -10.69 -22.91
N GLY A 21 -8.11 -9.97 -21.94
CA GLY A 21 -7.49 -10.60 -20.78
C GLY A 21 -8.53 -11.36 -19.96
N GLU A 22 -8.18 -12.57 -19.57
CA GLU A 22 -9.07 -13.48 -18.84
C GLU A 22 -8.89 -13.34 -17.33
N ASP A 23 -9.88 -13.84 -16.58
CA ASP A 23 -9.85 -13.93 -15.10
C ASP A 23 -9.41 -12.64 -14.40
N LEU A 24 -9.97 -11.51 -14.82
CA LEU A 24 -9.65 -10.21 -14.22
C LEU A 24 -10.06 -10.16 -12.75
N ALA A 25 -9.09 -9.88 -11.90
CA ALA A 25 -9.29 -9.64 -10.48
C ALA A 25 -8.70 -8.28 -10.07
N ILE A 26 -9.45 -7.51 -9.28
CA ILE A 26 -9.02 -6.23 -8.75
C ILE A 26 -9.02 -6.34 -7.23
N LEU A 27 -7.86 -6.18 -6.63
CA LEU A 27 -7.67 -6.28 -5.20
C LEU A 27 -7.37 -4.89 -4.62
N GLU A 28 -8.22 -4.44 -3.71
CA GLU A 28 -8.00 -3.22 -2.91
C GLU A 28 -7.22 -3.60 -1.66
N MET A 29 -5.99 -3.07 -1.54
CA MET A 29 -5.08 -3.41 -0.46
C MET A 29 -5.37 -2.57 0.77
N ASP A 30 -5.21 -3.14 1.95
CA ASP A 30 -5.30 -2.40 3.20
C ASP A 30 -3.92 -1.85 3.56
N ARG A 31 -3.77 -0.52 3.56
CA ARG A 31 -2.51 0.17 3.89
C ARG A 31 -2.00 -0.13 5.31
N SER A 32 -2.85 -0.63 6.20
CA SER A 32 -2.45 -0.96 7.57
C SER A 32 -1.70 -2.29 7.68
N THR A 33 -1.89 -3.18 6.73
CA THR A 33 -1.37 -4.57 6.77
C THR A 33 -0.72 -5.02 5.47
N GLY A 34 -0.77 -4.17 4.45
CA GLY A 34 -0.42 -4.53 3.09
C GLY A 34 0.84 -3.85 2.53
N PRO A 35 1.15 -4.10 1.28
CA PRO A 35 2.24 -3.48 0.55
C PRO A 35 2.03 -1.97 0.38
N PHE A 36 3.07 -1.29 -0.08
CA PHE A 36 3.06 0.17 -0.31
C PHE A 36 2.14 0.64 -1.44
N THR A 37 1.33 -0.25 -2.02
CA THR A 37 0.40 0.02 -3.13
C THR A 37 -1.05 -0.09 -2.69
N ASP A 38 -1.95 0.65 -3.34
CA ASP A 38 -3.38 0.66 -3.03
C ASP A 38 -4.17 -0.45 -3.75
N TYR A 39 -3.74 -0.85 -4.96
CA TYR A 39 -4.45 -1.83 -5.78
C TYR A 39 -3.51 -2.78 -6.50
N PHE A 40 -3.97 -4.04 -6.63
CA PHE A 40 -3.48 -4.95 -7.64
C PHE A 40 -4.57 -5.20 -8.69
N VAL A 41 -4.16 -5.14 -9.95
CA VAL A 41 -4.95 -5.59 -11.09
C VAL A 41 -4.29 -6.86 -11.61
N VAL A 42 -4.99 -7.96 -11.54
CA VAL A 42 -4.46 -9.28 -11.93
C VAL A 42 -5.29 -9.82 -13.09
N CYS A 43 -4.65 -10.26 -14.15
CA CYS A 43 -5.31 -10.90 -15.28
C CYS A 43 -4.46 -12.01 -15.89
N THR A 44 -5.08 -12.80 -16.76
CA THR A 44 -4.43 -13.91 -17.47
C THR A 44 -4.44 -13.64 -18.97
N GLY A 45 -3.32 -13.92 -19.63
CA GLY A 45 -3.25 -14.02 -21.07
C GLY A 45 -3.06 -15.47 -21.49
N THR A 46 -3.69 -15.87 -22.59
CA THR A 46 -3.68 -17.26 -23.10
C THR A 46 -2.39 -17.64 -23.81
N ASN A 47 -1.61 -16.67 -24.23
CA ASN A 47 -0.35 -16.88 -24.92
C ASN A 47 0.60 -15.68 -24.73
N PRO A 48 1.92 -15.84 -24.98
CA PRO A 48 2.90 -14.76 -24.79
C PRO A 48 2.59 -13.47 -25.55
N ARG A 49 2.10 -13.58 -26.78
CA ARG A 49 1.75 -12.41 -27.61
C ARG A 49 0.59 -11.62 -27.02
N GLN A 50 -0.42 -12.31 -26.46
CA GLN A 50 -1.52 -11.63 -25.79
C GLN A 50 -1.07 -10.97 -24.50
N ILE A 51 -0.22 -11.61 -23.71
CA ILE A 51 0.37 -11.05 -22.48
C ILE A 51 1.09 -9.74 -22.79
N GLN A 52 1.95 -9.73 -23.83
CA GLN A 52 2.63 -8.52 -24.30
C GLN A 52 1.64 -7.48 -24.82
N ALA A 53 0.64 -7.88 -25.62
CA ALA A 53 -0.35 -6.95 -26.15
C ALA A 53 -1.22 -6.32 -25.05
N ILE A 54 -1.52 -7.04 -23.97
CA ILE A 54 -2.19 -6.48 -22.79
C ILE A 54 -1.28 -5.46 -22.11
N SER A 55 0.00 -5.79 -21.91
CA SER A 55 0.99 -4.88 -21.32
C SER A 55 1.10 -3.56 -22.10
N ASP A 56 1.26 -3.66 -23.42
CA ASP A 56 1.38 -2.50 -24.31
C ASP A 56 0.11 -1.62 -24.27
N GLU A 57 -1.06 -2.25 -24.26
CA GLU A 57 -2.34 -1.52 -24.21
C GLU A 57 -2.55 -0.82 -22.85
N VAL A 58 -2.15 -1.46 -21.74
CA VAL A 58 -2.18 -0.86 -20.41
C VAL A 58 -1.25 0.34 -20.35
N GLU A 59 0.00 0.19 -20.79
CA GLU A 59 0.98 1.29 -20.83
C GLU A 59 0.47 2.45 -21.68
N LYS A 60 0.05 2.18 -22.92
CA LYS A 60 -0.48 3.18 -23.86
C LYS A 60 -1.71 3.90 -23.30
N GLY A 61 -2.66 3.15 -22.74
CA GLY A 61 -3.89 3.72 -22.19
C GLY A 61 -3.65 4.63 -21.00
N LEU A 62 -2.71 4.27 -20.14
CA LEU A 62 -2.33 5.08 -18.97
C LEU A 62 -1.45 6.27 -19.35
N GLN A 63 -0.56 6.10 -20.32
CA GLN A 63 0.24 7.22 -20.85
C GLN A 63 -0.64 8.30 -21.47
N ALA A 64 -1.75 7.93 -22.13
CA ALA A 64 -2.71 8.88 -22.71
C ALA A 64 -3.38 9.79 -21.65
N ILE A 65 -3.44 9.35 -20.40
CA ILE A 65 -3.94 10.14 -19.25
C ILE A 65 -2.81 10.70 -18.37
N GLY A 66 -1.55 10.68 -18.87
CA GLY A 66 -0.40 11.27 -18.19
C GLY A 66 0.26 10.38 -17.13
N SER A 67 -0.14 9.11 -17.00
CA SER A 67 0.44 8.15 -16.07
C SER A 67 1.44 7.25 -16.78
N ARG A 68 2.65 7.12 -16.22
CA ARG A 68 3.70 6.23 -16.75
C ARG A 68 4.11 5.23 -15.68
N PRO A 69 4.45 3.99 -16.07
CA PRO A 69 4.94 3.02 -15.10
C PRO A 69 6.33 3.41 -14.58
N ALA A 70 6.59 3.16 -13.31
CA ALA A 70 7.91 3.29 -12.69
C ALA A 70 8.84 2.17 -13.18
N SER A 71 8.32 0.96 -13.36
CA SER A 71 9.02 -0.17 -13.96
C SER A 71 8.08 -1.10 -14.72
N ILE A 72 8.62 -1.81 -15.71
CA ILE A 72 7.98 -2.94 -16.42
C ILE A 72 8.94 -4.11 -16.35
N GLU A 73 8.48 -5.21 -15.78
CA GLU A 73 9.30 -6.40 -15.59
C GLU A 73 8.66 -7.62 -16.27
N GLY A 74 9.50 -8.59 -16.68
CA GLY A 74 9.06 -9.86 -17.26
C GLY A 74 8.52 -9.80 -18.69
N TYR A 75 8.54 -8.64 -19.36
CA TYR A 75 7.97 -8.45 -20.70
C TYR A 75 8.51 -9.43 -21.76
N SER A 76 9.83 -9.67 -21.78
CA SER A 76 10.46 -10.54 -22.77
C SER A 76 10.08 -12.01 -22.61
N GLN A 77 9.96 -12.48 -21.37
CA GLN A 77 9.58 -13.85 -21.04
C GLN A 77 8.08 -14.10 -21.25
N ALA A 78 7.28 -13.07 -21.04
CA ALA A 78 5.82 -13.09 -21.19
C ALA A 78 5.12 -14.27 -20.46
N GLU A 79 5.68 -14.70 -19.32
CA GLU A 79 5.04 -15.64 -18.41
C GLU A 79 4.35 -14.90 -17.25
N TRP A 80 4.97 -13.84 -16.78
CA TRP A 80 4.46 -12.91 -15.77
C TRP A 80 5.04 -11.53 -16.07
N VAL A 81 4.20 -10.63 -16.56
CA VAL A 81 4.53 -9.22 -16.75
C VAL A 81 3.97 -8.41 -15.61
N LEU A 82 4.81 -7.55 -15.04
CA LEU A 82 4.47 -6.62 -13.97
C LEU A 82 4.67 -5.19 -14.47
N LEU A 83 3.63 -4.35 -14.32
CA LEU A 83 3.73 -2.91 -14.54
C LEU A 83 3.48 -2.20 -13.21
N ASP A 84 4.50 -1.53 -12.69
CA ASP A 84 4.45 -0.79 -11.43
C ASP A 84 4.12 0.69 -11.69
N TYR A 85 3.03 1.17 -11.09
CA TYR A 85 2.60 2.57 -11.11
C TYR A 85 2.67 3.21 -9.72
N VAL A 86 3.42 2.60 -8.79
CA VAL A 86 3.58 3.03 -7.39
C VAL A 86 2.30 2.85 -6.57
N ASP A 87 1.22 3.59 -6.90
CA ASP A 87 -0.06 3.48 -6.19
C ASP A 87 -0.85 2.21 -6.54
N PHE A 88 -0.54 1.59 -7.67
CA PHE A 88 -1.12 0.31 -8.08
C PHE A 88 -0.17 -0.47 -8.96
N VAL A 89 -0.33 -1.78 -9.00
CA VAL A 89 0.46 -2.69 -9.81
C VAL A 89 -0.44 -3.55 -10.67
N VAL A 90 -0.08 -3.69 -11.96
CA VAL A 90 -0.78 -4.58 -12.91
C VAL A 90 0.06 -5.84 -13.09
N HIS A 91 -0.55 -6.99 -12.83
CA HIS A 91 0.04 -8.32 -13.02
C HIS A 91 -0.66 -9.04 -14.16
N ILE A 92 0.08 -9.39 -15.19
CA ILE A 92 -0.41 -10.12 -16.36
C ILE A 92 0.31 -11.47 -16.39
N PHE A 93 -0.43 -12.53 -16.18
CA PHE A 93 0.12 -13.88 -16.06
C PHE A 93 -0.22 -14.77 -17.24
N SER A 94 0.64 -15.75 -17.52
CA SER A 94 0.21 -16.98 -18.17
C SER A 94 -0.63 -17.81 -17.17
N GLU A 95 -1.49 -18.69 -17.66
CA GLU A 95 -2.30 -19.56 -16.80
C GLU A 95 -1.43 -20.39 -15.82
N LYS A 96 -0.30 -20.90 -16.31
CA LYS A 96 0.66 -21.67 -15.53
C LYS A 96 1.27 -20.84 -14.40
N ALA A 97 1.76 -19.64 -14.73
CA ALA A 97 2.40 -18.76 -13.76
C ALA A 97 1.39 -18.27 -12.71
N ARG A 98 0.15 -17.94 -13.09
CA ARG A 98 -0.89 -17.53 -12.17
C ARG A 98 -1.21 -18.59 -11.13
N LYS A 99 -1.36 -19.85 -11.57
CA LYS A 99 -1.60 -21.00 -10.67
C LYS A 99 -0.41 -21.27 -9.75
N PHE A 100 0.81 -21.05 -10.24
CA PHE A 100 2.02 -21.29 -9.47
C PHE A 100 2.23 -20.25 -8.37
N TYR A 101 2.11 -18.96 -8.70
CA TYR A 101 2.34 -17.87 -7.73
C TYR A 101 1.12 -17.59 -6.84
N ASP A 102 -0.10 -17.82 -7.31
CA ASP A 102 -1.37 -17.70 -6.58
C ASP A 102 -1.45 -16.44 -5.70
N LEU A 103 -1.25 -15.26 -6.32
CA LEU A 103 -1.22 -13.98 -5.61
C LEU A 103 -2.53 -13.71 -4.86
N GLU A 104 -3.66 -14.13 -5.41
CA GLU A 104 -4.95 -13.94 -4.76
C GLU A 104 -5.05 -14.72 -3.43
N ARG A 105 -4.34 -15.82 -3.31
CA ARG A 105 -4.25 -16.58 -2.05
C ARG A 105 -3.38 -15.88 -1.02
N LEU A 106 -2.27 -15.28 -1.46
CA LEU A 106 -1.39 -14.51 -0.58
C LEU A 106 -2.12 -13.29 0.00
N TRP A 107 -2.98 -12.65 -0.78
CA TRP A 107 -3.70 -11.44 -0.41
C TRP A 107 -5.19 -11.70 -0.14
N LYS A 108 -5.51 -12.77 0.56
CA LYS A 108 -6.90 -13.14 0.92
C LYS A 108 -7.65 -12.07 1.72
N SER A 109 -6.92 -11.25 2.48
CA SER A 109 -7.50 -10.15 3.25
C SER A 109 -7.82 -8.92 2.41
N ALA A 110 -7.31 -8.85 1.17
CA ALA A 110 -7.61 -7.76 0.25
C ALA A 110 -9.07 -7.83 -0.18
N ARG A 111 -9.68 -6.65 -0.31
CA ARG A 111 -11.04 -6.54 -0.81
C ARG A 111 -11.07 -6.72 -2.32
N ARG A 112 -11.80 -7.70 -2.81
CA ARG A 112 -12.07 -7.83 -4.25
C ARG A 112 -13.07 -6.78 -4.69
N LEU A 113 -12.76 -6.06 -5.76
CA LEU A 113 -13.63 -5.05 -6.37
C LEU A 113 -14.15 -5.54 -7.71
N ALA A 114 -15.41 -5.21 -8.01
CA ALA A 114 -15.91 -5.30 -9.36
C ALA A 114 -15.46 -4.07 -10.17
N ALA A 115 -15.21 -4.23 -11.48
CA ALA A 115 -14.82 -3.11 -12.36
C ALA A 115 -15.80 -1.91 -12.27
N ALA A 116 -17.12 -2.18 -12.14
CA ALA A 116 -18.14 -1.15 -11.95
C ALA A 116 -17.99 -0.35 -10.63
N GLU A 117 -17.34 -0.91 -9.61
CA GLU A 117 -17.13 -0.20 -8.33
C GLU A 117 -16.01 0.84 -8.41
N LEU A 118 -15.07 0.69 -9.34
CA LEU A 118 -14.00 1.67 -9.56
C LEU A 118 -14.54 3.02 -10.00
N LEU A 119 -15.62 3.03 -10.75
CA LEU A 119 -16.26 4.24 -11.27
C LEU A 119 -17.19 4.90 -10.25
N LYS A 120 -17.53 4.21 -9.16
CA LYS A 120 -18.35 4.78 -8.07
C LYS A 120 -17.46 5.63 -7.16
N LYS A 121 -17.97 6.82 -6.78
CA LYS A 121 -17.32 7.68 -5.78
C LYS A 121 -17.04 6.85 -4.52
N PRO A 122 -15.84 6.90 -3.93
CA PRO A 122 -15.54 6.11 -2.74
C PRO A 122 -16.56 6.41 -1.66
N ALA A 123 -17.30 5.38 -1.22
CA ALA A 123 -18.14 5.49 -0.05
C ALA A 123 -17.24 5.80 1.15
N ALA A 124 -17.51 6.90 1.86
CA ALA A 124 -16.77 7.26 3.05
C ALA A 124 -16.78 6.06 4.01
N ARG A 125 -15.61 5.49 4.23
CA ARG A 125 -15.41 4.39 5.19
C ARG A 125 -15.85 4.91 6.55
N LYS A 126 -17.01 4.46 7.07
CA LYS A 126 -17.42 4.72 8.46
C LYS A 126 -16.34 4.11 9.35
N VAL A 127 -15.43 4.95 9.81
CA VAL A 127 -14.53 4.59 10.91
C VAL A 127 -15.43 4.21 12.08
N ALA A 128 -15.50 2.92 12.39
CA ALA A 128 -16.16 2.46 13.59
C ALA A 128 -15.44 3.12 14.77
N LYS A 129 -16.07 4.15 15.36
CA LYS A 129 -15.64 4.74 16.63
C LYS A 129 -15.66 3.60 17.64
N ARG A 130 -14.49 3.10 18.01
CA ARG A 130 -14.33 2.30 19.22
C ARG A 130 -14.92 3.14 20.36
N ALA A 131 -16.06 2.70 20.87
CA ALA A 131 -16.63 3.23 22.08
C ALA A 131 -15.61 3.01 23.21
N THR A 132 -14.96 4.08 23.62
CA THR A 132 -14.23 4.12 24.88
C THR A 132 -15.27 4.04 25.98
N VAL A 133 -15.39 2.85 26.55
CA VAL A 133 -16.16 2.64 27.79
C VAL A 133 -15.43 3.42 28.88
N ALA A 134 -15.93 4.62 29.19
CA ALA A 134 -15.54 5.36 30.36
C ALA A 134 -16.10 4.61 31.59
N ARG A 135 -15.25 3.88 32.29
CA ARG A 135 -15.52 3.41 33.64
C ARG A 135 -15.46 4.59 34.58
N SER A 136 -16.62 5.10 34.94
CA SER A 136 -16.81 5.97 36.06
C SER A 136 -16.56 5.19 37.36
N ALA A 137 -15.40 5.40 37.96
CA ALA A 137 -15.18 4.99 39.34
C ALA A 137 -15.40 6.19 40.24
N LYS A 138 -16.54 6.18 40.90
CA LYS A 138 -16.93 7.03 42.03
C LYS A 138 -16.11 6.59 43.25
N ALA A 139 -15.26 7.44 43.77
CA ALA A 139 -14.69 7.24 45.08
C ALA A 139 -14.83 8.55 45.88
N LYS A 140 -15.49 8.38 47.00
CA LYS A 140 -15.81 9.38 48.04
C LYS A 140 -14.58 9.84 48.80
N SER A 141 -14.66 11.13 49.17
CA SER A 141 -14.13 11.90 50.29
C SER A 141 -13.42 11.17 51.43
N ALA A 142 -12.27 11.71 51.90
CA ALA A 142 -12.13 12.21 53.26
C ALA A 142 -10.75 12.84 53.50
N ALA A 143 -10.80 14.10 53.97
CA ALA A 143 -9.98 14.76 54.98
C ALA A 143 -8.43 14.70 54.93
N GLY A 144 -7.82 15.92 54.88
CA GLY A 144 -6.41 16.18 55.27
C GLY A 144 -6.21 16.20 56.81
N PRO A 145 -5.18 16.83 57.37
CA PRO A 145 -4.21 17.80 56.85
C PRO A 145 -2.75 17.63 57.39
N LYS A 146 -1.87 18.59 56.98
CA LYS A 146 -0.68 19.14 57.69
C LYS A 146 0.71 18.56 57.44
N ALA A 147 1.52 19.40 56.83
CA ALA A 147 2.73 20.11 57.35
C ALA A 147 4.06 19.37 57.34
N GLY A 148 5.07 20.06 56.77
CA GLY A 148 6.48 19.76 57.07
C GLY A 148 7.47 20.04 55.95
N ASN A 149 7.73 21.28 55.62
CA ASN A 149 8.97 22.01 55.50
C ASN A 149 10.29 21.18 55.66
N LYS A 150 11.14 21.19 54.60
CA LYS A 150 12.54 21.66 54.76
C LYS A 150 13.35 21.52 53.48
N ARG A 151 13.84 22.64 53.06
CA ARG A 151 14.99 22.99 52.26
C ARG A 151 16.19 22.02 52.38
N LYS A 152 16.94 21.80 51.24
CA LYS A 152 18.36 22.12 51.08
C LYS A 152 18.83 21.62 49.71
N LYS A 153 19.20 22.59 48.87
CA LYS A 153 20.55 22.93 48.36
C LYS A 153 21.22 21.91 47.44
N ALA A 154 21.43 22.40 46.21
CA ALA A 154 22.46 21.94 45.28
C ALA A 154 23.88 22.18 45.88
N PRO A 155 24.94 21.60 45.31
CA PRO A 155 25.68 22.28 44.26
C PRO A 155 26.35 21.38 43.18
N THR A 156 26.45 21.93 41.97
CA THR A 156 27.59 22.18 41.09
C THR A 156 28.86 21.29 41.17
N ALA A 157 29.32 20.83 40.02
CA ALA A 157 30.62 21.08 39.39
C ALA A 157 30.91 20.05 38.30
N LYS A 158 31.10 20.47 37.05
CA LYS A 158 32.33 20.83 36.29
C LYS A 158 33.34 19.70 36.14
N LYS A 159 33.61 19.31 34.90
CA LYS A 159 34.84 19.45 34.10
C LYS A 159 34.93 18.35 33.05
N THR A 160 34.91 18.68 31.75
CA THR A 160 36.04 18.96 30.84
C THR A 160 37.12 17.89 30.77
N THR A 161 37.36 17.30 29.61
CA THR A 161 38.63 17.16 28.89
C THR A 161 38.37 16.34 27.62
N LYS A 162 38.47 16.86 26.47
CA LYS A 162 39.48 17.12 25.44
C LYS A 162 40.40 15.92 25.06
N ARG A 163 40.55 15.84 23.71
CA ARG A 163 41.70 15.28 22.93
C ARG A 163 41.52 13.81 22.52
N THR A 164 41.87 13.35 21.32
CA THR A 164 42.80 13.85 20.29
C THR A 164 42.63 12.98 19.04
N ILE A 165 42.77 13.64 17.91
CA ILE A 165 42.99 13.19 16.54
C ILE A 165 43.98 12.01 16.42
N ARG A 166 43.72 11.07 15.49
CA ARG A 166 44.83 10.46 14.72
C ARG A 166 44.36 10.05 13.31
N LYS A 167 45.02 10.68 12.35
CA LYS A 167 45.14 10.31 10.93
C LYS A 167 45.90 9.00 10.79
N GLY A 168 45.63 8.30 9.70
CA GLY A 168 46.45 7.23 9.13
C GLY A 168 45.73 6.63 7.94
N LYS A 169 46.08 7.03 6.89
CA LYS A 169 46.57 6.60 5.58
C LYS A 169 46.96 5.13 5.55
N PHE A 170 46.28 4.36 4.71
CA PHE A 170 46.82 3.64 3.56
C PHE A 170 45.67 3.17 2.71
#